data_c4aa7162aa82bb37c1ebc9cda868886b
#
_entry.id   c4aa7162aa82bb37c1ebc9cda868886b
#
_cell.length_a   1.000
_cell.length_b   1.000
_cell.length_c   1.000
_cell.angle_alpha   90.00
_cell.angle_beta   90.00
_cell.angle_gamma   90.00
#
_symmetry.space_group_name_H-M   'P 1'
#
loop_
_entity.id
_entity.type
_entity.pdbx_description
1 polymer ?
#
loop_
_entity_poly.entity_id
_entity_poly.type
_entity_poly.pdbx_seq_one_letter_code
_entity_poly.pdbx_strand_id
1 'polypeptide(L)'
;MKNSYILLLLVFGFTTFAQTSSREQFPLFSECEASVLDQQEACFYNTIQNFVYTNYKVADDVKSANFKGNVIALFEVDTTGTFKILYIDAPYESLKTETKRVFELLPKVKPATYSGRKTYSKFTLKIAIPLEKPNVFSSKTEVVQDKTNTTLIDNTKELSEYDDIVYKPFENPQFKSKGNIMFSHQNYGVFDALLNQVGSNNHTASKPYSYDEVAKYYDFETVNQSALKQKESWWGRKFWNENLVAIQGEGYWFALNPILDLRIGKDTESEASNTFVNTRGVKIDGGLGEQLTFSTSIFESQGRFADYYNGFAESIRPSGGNPAIIPGIGIAKRFKEDAYDFPMAEANIKYTPSQFINLQLGYGRNFLGDGYRSLLQGDGTSPYPFFKINTTFWKIKYTNTYMWLKDVRDLATVEGTY
;
A
#
# COMPACT_ATOMS: atom_id res chain seq x y z
N MET A 1 15.59 -28.33 49.55
CA MET A 1 14.18 -27.91 49.35
C MET A 1 13.90 -26.52 49.95
N LYS A 2 14.75 -25.51 49.68
CA LYS A 2 14.59 -24.16 50.27
C LYS A 2 14.61 -23.02 49.20
N ASN A 3 14.85 -23.34 47.94
CA ASN A 3 14.96 -22.33 46.89
C ASN A 3 13.77 -22.29 45.87
N SER A 4 12.71 -23.09 46.12
CA SER A 4 11.59 -23.18 45.18
C SER A 4 10.47 -22.18 45.47
N TYR A 5 10.48 -21.50 46.60
CA TYR A 5 9.42 -20.54 46.98
C TYR A 5 9.74 -19.11 46.60
N ILE A 6 10.99 -18.78 46.23
CA ILE A 6 11.38 -17.43 45.82
C ILE A 6 10.96 -17.18 44.36
N LEU A 7 10.86 -18.22 43.53
CA LEU A 7 10.43 -18.09 42.13
C LEU A 7 8.91 -17.89 41.98
N LEU A 8 8.12 -18.32 42.99
CA LEU A 8 6.66 -18.18 42.98
C LEU A 8 6.19 -16.77 43.39
N LEU A 9 7.02 -16.04 44.15
CA LEU A 9 6.70 -14.68 44.61
C LEU A 9 6.99 -13.57 43.55
N LEU A 10 7.79 -13.89 42.54
CA LEU A 10 8.09 -12.95 41.42
C LEU A 10 7.05 -12.94 40.31
N VAL A 11 6.12 -13.89 40.28
CA VAL A 11 5.07 -13.98 39.25
C VAL A 11 3.75 -13.25 39.65
N PHE A 12 3.61 -12.88 40.94
CA PHE A 12 2.39 -12.23 41.44
C PHE A 12 2.47 -10.71 41.63
N GLY A 13 3.52 -10.05 41.14
CA GLY A 13 3.81 -8.64 41.41
C GLY A 13 3.49 -7.62 40.30
N PHE A 14 2.93 -7.98 39.16
CA PHE A 14 2.63 -7.03 38.09
C PHE A 14 1.21 -7.15 37.51
N THR A 15 0.21 -6.96 38.36
CA THR A 15 -1.07 -6.41 37.86
C THR A 15 -1.02 -4.89 37.95
N THR A 16 -0.18 -4.27 37.17
CA THR A 16 -0.40 -2.86 36.83
C THR A 16 -1.56 -2.83 35.88
N PHE A 17 -2.71 -2.35 36.38
CA PHE A 17 -3.76 -1.83 35.52
C PHE A 17 -3.13 -0.73 34.68
N ALA A 18 -2.74 -1.04 33.44
CA ALA A 18 -2.49 -0.03 32.45
C ALA A 18 -3.85 0.63 32.18
N GLN A 19 -4.11 1.74 32.86
CA GLN A 19 -5.08 2.71 32.39
C GLN A 19 -4.57 3.14 31.02
N THR A 20 -5.16 2.62 29.97
CA THR A 20 -5.08 3.16 28.63
C THR A 20 -5.83 4.50 28.66
N SER A 21 -5.17 5.55 29.20
CA SER A 21 -5.56 6.90 28.89
C SER A 21 -5.40 7.03 27.38
N SER A 22 -6.51 7.15 26.64
CA SER A 22 -6.45 7.41 25.22
C SER A 22 -5.62 8.67 25.02
N ARG A 23 -4.43 8.51 24.41
CA ARG A 23 -3.49 9.61 24.17
C ARG A 23 -4.06 10.67 23.24
N GLU A 24 -5.15 10.36 22.59
CA GLU A 24 -5.82 11.19 21.59
C GLU A 24 -7.25 11.51 22.05
N GLN A 25 -7.62 12.78 21.98
CA GLN A 25 -8.98 13.26 22.21
C GLN A 25 -9.47 13.94 20.94
N PHE A 26 -10.70 13.63 20.55
CA PHE A 26 -11.38 14.25 19.41
C PHE A 26 -11.63 15.75 19.66
N PRO A 27 -11.78 16.55 18.58
CA PRO A 27 -12.33 17.89 18.74
C PRO A 27 -13.77 17.82 19.27
N LEU A 28 -14.14 18.73 20.16
CA LEU A 28 -15.42 18.66 20.86
C LEU A 28 -16.22 19.94 20.69
N PHE A 29 -17.46 19.81 20.26
CA PHE A 29 -18.46 20.85 20.45
C PHE A 29 -18.80 20.98 21.95
N SER A 30 -19.23 22.16 22.38
CA SER A 30 -19.62 22.41 23.79
C SER A 30 -20.66 21.42 24.31
N GLU A 31 -21.59 21.03 23.46
CA GLU A 31 -22.66 20.03 23.76
C GLU A 31 -22.14 18.58 23.86
N CYS A 32 -20.97 18.28 23.31
CA CYS A 32 -20.33 16.97 23.38
C CYS A 32 -19.35 16.82 24.54
N GLU A 33 -19.06 17.88 25.31
CA GLU A 33 -18.08 17.83 26.42
C GLU A 33 -18.49 16.88 27.55
N ALA A 34 -19.79 16.69 27.74
CA ALA A 34 -20.33 15.76 28.75
C ALA A 34 -20.38 14.30 28.30
N SER A 35 -20.05 14.01 27.04
CA SER A 35 -20.08 12.64 26.49
C SER A 35 -18.89 11.82 26.96
N VAL A 36 -19.12 10.51 27.15
CA VAL A 36 -18.06 9.55 27.46
C VAL A 36 -17.07 9.50 26.29
N LEU A 37 -15.79 9.24 26.53
CA LEU A 37 -14.72 9.23 25.51
C LEU A 37 -15.09 8.43 24.26
N ASP A 38 -15.67 7.26 24.43
CA ASP A 38 -16.07 6.37 23.32
C ASP A 38 -17.24 6.92 22.48
N GLN A 39 -17.96 7.93 22.97
CA GLN A 39 -19.09 8.57 22.29
C GLN A 39 -18.73 9.94 21.70
N GLN A 40 -17.56 10.48 22.00
CA GLN A 40 -17.17 11.81 21.58
C GLN A 40 -17.06 11.94 20.06
N GLU A 41 -16.53 10.92 19.41
CA GLU A 41 -16.45 10.87 17.94
C GLU A 41 -17.86 10.88 17.32
N ALA A 42 -18.74 10.01 17.82
CA ALA A 42 -20.12 9.95 17.34
C ALA A 42 -20.86 11.28 17.56
N CYS A 43 -20.70 11.90 18.72
CA CYS A 43 -21.27 13.21 19.01
C CYS A 43 -20.76 14.28 18.04
N PHE A 44 -19.46 14.33 17.80
CA PHE A 44 -18.84 15.28 16.88
C PHE A 44 -19.41 15.16 15.45
N TYR A 45 -19.47 13.94 14.90
CA TYR A 45 -20.02 13.73 13.57
C TYR A 45 -21.52 14.02 13.48
N ASN A 46 -22.30 13.61 14.48
CA ASN A 46 -23.74 13.86 14.52
C ASN A 46 -24.04 15.37 14.58
N THR A 47 -23.27 16.12 15.36
CA THR A 47 -23.43 17.58 15.47
C THR A 47 -23.12 18.26 14.13
N ILE A 48 -22.02 17.90 13.47
CA ILE A 48 -21.70 18.47 12.14
C ILE A 48 -22.75 18.10 11.10
N GLN A 49 -23.17 16.84 11.03
CA GLN A 49 -24.17 16.40 10.08
C GLN A 49 -25.50 17.12 10.26
N ASN A 50 -25.95 17.27 11.48
CA ASN A 50 -27.18 18.00 11.81
C ASN A 50 -27.06 19.49 11.47
N PHE A 51 -25.90 20.10 11.76
CA PHE A 51 -25.64 21.48 11.41
C PHE A 51 -25.68 21.70 9.90
N VAL A 52 -25.02 20.84 9.14
CA VAL A 52 -25.03 20.88 7.68
C VAL A 52 -26.45 20.67 7.17
N TYR A 53 -27.15 19.66 7.60
CA TYR A 53 -28.53 19.38 7.18
C TYR A 53 -29.46 20.58 7.39
N THR A 54 -29.30 21.31 8.51
CA THR A 54 -30.15 22.44 8.86
C THR A 54 -29.82 23.70 8.05
N ASN A 55 -28.52 23.92 7.71
CA ASN A 55 -28.05 25.18 7.14
C ASN A 55 -27.74 25.11 5.64
N TYR A 56 -27.69 23.90 5.05
CA TYR A 56 -27.32 23.70 3.65
C TYR A 56 -28.50 23.98 2.71
N LYS A 57 -28.27 24.78 1.68
CA LYS A 57 -29.27 25.13 0.68
C LYS A 57 -28.83 24.59 -0.67
N VAL A 58 -29.57 23.62 -1.19
CA VAL A 58 -29.31 23.11 -2.55
C VAL A 58 -29.70 24.20 -3.56
N ALA A 59 -28.77 24.57 -4.41
CA ALA A 59 -28.97 25.60 -5.42
C ALA A 59 -29.97 25.15 -6.51
N ASP A 60 -30.61 26.12 -7.18
CA ASP A 60 -31.70 25.83 -8.14
C ASP A 60 -31.19 25.19 -9.43
N ASP A 61 -29.96 25.42 -9.84
CA ASP A 61 -29.29 24.72 -10.94
C ASP A 61 -29.20 23.22 -10.70
N VAL A 62 -28.87 22.81 -9.48
CA VAL A 62 -28.77 21.41 -9.05
C VAL A 62 -30.15 20.75 -8.96
N LYS A 63 -31.15 21.49 -8.42
CA LYS A 63 -32.54 21.03 -8.33
C LYS A 63 -33.15 20.82 -9.72
N SER A 64 -32.92 21.78 -10.62
CA SER A 64 -33.43 21.73 -12.01
C SER A 64 -32.82 20.58 -12.80
N ALA A 65 -31.56 20.19 -12.48
CA ALA A 65 -30.88 19.04 -13.07
C ALA A 65 -31.33 17.70 -12.49
N ASN A 66 -32.21 17.69 -11.47
CA ASN A 66 -32.56 16.47 -10.71
C ASN A 66 -31.35 15.67 -10.25
N PHE A 67 -30.28 16.34 -9.88
CA PHE A 67 -29.05 15.67 -9.48
C PHE A 67 -29.26 14.87 -8.19
N LYS A 68 -28.82 13.61 -8.24
CA LYS A 68 -28.74 12.70 -7.08
C LYS A 68 -27.31 12.22 -6.94
N GLY A 69 -26.71 12.49 -5.80
CA GLY A 69 -25.32 12.11 -5.56
C GLY A 69 -24.82 12.63 -4.22
N ASN A 70 -23.50 12.66 -4.06
CA ASN A 70 -22.86 13.10 -2.82
C ASN A 70 -21.86 14.21 -3.10
N VAL A 71 -21.77 15.15 -2.15
CA VAL A 71 -20.68 16.09 -2.01
C VAL A 71 -19.76 15.57 -0.93
N ILE A 72 -18.47 15.48 -1.20
CA ILE A 72 -17.48 15.05 -0.22
C ILE A 72 -16.65 16.26 0.17
N ALA A 73 -16.68 16.62 1.45
CA ALA A 73 -15.89 17.72 2.03
C ALA A 73 -14.76 17.16 2.89
N LEU A 74 -13.52 17.38 2.49
CA LEU A 74 -12.33 17.14 3.30
C LEU A 74 -12.00 18.44 4.05
N PHE A 75 -11.95 18.38 5.35
CA PHE A 75 -11.67 19.55 6.20
C PHE A 75 -10.75 19.21 7.37
N GLU A 76 -10.16 20.22 7.95
CA GLU A 76 -9.38 20.11 9.19
C GLU A 76 -9.97 20.99 10.28
N VAL A 77 -9.82 20.55 11.52
CA VAL A 77 -9.99 21.38 12.70
C VAL A 77 -8.60 21.75 13.20
N ASP A 78 -8.29 23.03 13.20
CA ASP A 78 -6.98 23.53 13.60
C ASP A 78 -6.80 23.56 15.13
N THR A 79 -5.61 23.93 15.58
CA THR A 79 -5.28 24.03 17.02
C THR A 79 -6.03 25.15 17.78
N THR A 80 -6.77 26.00 17.07
CA THR A 80 -7.65 27.02 17.61
C THR A 80 -9.11 26.62 17.66
N GLY A 81 -9.42 25.43 17.13
CA GLY A 81 -10.77 24.87 17.02
C GLY A 81 -11.58 25.44 15.85
N THR A 82 -10.93 26.02 14.86
CA THR A 82 -11.57 26.57 13.66
C THR A 82 -11.57 25.51 12.53
N PHE A 83 -12.71 25.42 11.83
CA PHE A 83 -12.86 24.53 10.69
C PHE A 83 -12.26 25.17 9.44
N LYS A 84 -11.47 24.40 8.70
CA LYS A 84 -10.87 24.81 7.44
C LYS A 84 -11.09 23.75 6.38
N ILE A 85 -11.73 24.09 5.29
CA ILE A 85 -11.88 23.19 4.16
C ILE A 85 -10.56 23.05 3.42
N LEU A 86 -10.15 21.81 3.18
CA LEU A 86 -8.98 21.47 2.41
C LEU A 86 -9.34 21.15 0.95
N TYR A 87 -10.45 20.41 0.74
CA TYR A 87 -10.90 20.00 -0.58
C TYR A 87 -12.41 19.72 -0.58
N ILE A 88 -13.07 20.01 -1.70
CA ILE A 88 -14.47 19.66 -1.92
C ILE A 88 -14.58 18.96 -3.26
N ASP A 89 -15.08 17.73 -3.23
CA ASP A 89 -15.47 16.99 -4.43
C ASP A 89 -16.97 17.15 -4.65
N ALA A 90 -17.33 17.87 -5.69
CA ALA A 90 -18.72 18.10 -6.08
C ALA A 90 -18.79 18.40 -7.59
N PRO A 91 -19.80 17.85 -8.30
CA PRO A 91 -19.93 18.04 -9.75
C PRO A 91 -20.39 19.46 -10.17
N TYR A 92 -20.97 20.21 -9.25
CA TYR A 92 -21.45 21.58 -9.49
C TYR A 92 -20.69 22.57 -8.63
N GLU A 93 -20.30 23.71 -9.22
CA GLU A 93 -19.58 24.77 -8.51
C GLU A 93 -20.46 25.45 -7.44
N SER A 94 -21.77 25.50 -7.67
CA SER A 94 -22.76 25.96 -6.70
C SER A 94 -22.75 25.13 -5.41
N LEU A 95 -22.58 23.81 -5.50
CA LEU A 95 -22.45 22.92 -4.36
C LEU A 95 -21.15 23.15 -3.58
N LYS A 96 -20.05 23.42 -4.28
CA LYS A 96 -18.77 23.75 -3.63
C LYS A 96 -18.85 25.05 -2.87
N THR A 97 -19.46 26.07 -3.48
CA THR A 97 -19.65 27.39 -2.86
C THR A 97 -20.53 27.30 -1.62
N GLU A 98 -21.64 26.55 -1.72
CA GLU A 98 -22.54 26.36 -0.59
C GLU A 98 -21.88 25.56 0.54
N THR A 99 -21.10 24.54 0.23
CA THR A 99 -20.35 23.78 1.22
C THR A 99 -19.37 24.67 1.97
N LYS A 100 -18.62 25.53 1.28
CA LYS A 100 -17.72 26.50 1.92
C LYS A 100 -18.48 27.43 2.86
N ARG A 101 -19.60 28.01 2.39
CA ARG A 101 -20.44 28.90 3.19
C ARG A 101 -20.92 28.22 4.49
N VAL A 102 -21.39 26.96 4.41
CA VAL A 102 -21.91 26.25 5.57
C VAL A 102 -20.79 25.93 6.57
N PHE A 103 -19.61 25.56 6.10
CA PHE A 103 -18.47 25.31 6.98
C PHE A 103 -17.92 26.57 7.65
N GLU A 104 -18.02 27.73 7.01
CA GLU A 104 -17.67 29.03 7.62
C GLU A 104 -18.63 29.44 8.73
N LEU A 105 -19.85 28.92 8.73
CA LEU A 105 -20.84 29.15 9.77
C LEU A 105 -20.68 28.23 11.00
N LEU A 106 -19.86 27.20 10.92
CA LEU A 106 -19.65 26.27 12.03
C LEU A 106 -19.04 26.99 13.24
N PRO A 107 -19.58 26.80 14.46
CA PRO A 107 -19.01 27.36 15.67
C PRO A 107 -17.63 26.75 15.94
N LYS A 108 -16.78 27.55 16.63
CA LYS A 108 -15.49 27.00 17.09
C LYS A 108 -15.69 25.88 18.08
N VAL A 109 -14.82 24.88 17.97
CA VAL A 109 -14.82 23.71 18.85
C VAL A 109 -13.55 23.67 19.71
N LYS A 110 -13.58 22.89 20.76
CA LYS A 110 -12.37 22.58 21.51
C LYS A 110 -11.47 21.72 20.59
N PRO A 111 -10.23 22.12 20.33
CA PRO A 111 -9.37 21.39 19.39
C PRO A 111 -9.00 20.00 19.91
N ALA A 112 -8.70 19.09 19.00
CA ALA A 112 -8.17 17.78 19.34
C ALA A 112 -6.88 17.90 20.17
N THR A 113 -6.64 16.91 21.02
CA THR A 113 -5.39 16.83 21.77
C THR A 113 -4.73 15.47 21.59
N TYR A 114 -3.42 15.48 21.46
CA TYR A 114 -2.59 14.29 21.48
C TYR A 114 -1.58 14.37 22.63
N SER A 115 -1.66 13.43 23.56
CA SER A 115 -0.84 13.47 24.79
C SER A 115 -0.89 14.83 25.52
N GLY A 116 -2.09 15.44 25.60
CA GLY A 116 -2.34 16.72 26.26
C GLY A 116 -1.92 17.97 25.48
N ARG A 117 -1.36 17.84 24.28
CA ARG A 117 -1.01 18.96 23.40
C ARG A 117 -2.07 19.13 22.31
N LYS A 118 -2.50 20.37 22.07
CA LYS A 118 -3.42 20.71 20.99
C LYS A 118 -2.81 20.31 19.64
N THR A 119 -3.61 19.63 18.83
CA THR A 119 -3.22 19.21 17.48
C THR A 119 -4.32 19.52 16.47
N TYR A 120 -3.99 19.55 15.20
CA TYR A 120 -4.97 19.60 14.13
C TYR A 120 -5.42 18.18 13.78
N SER A 121 -6.67 18.03 13.39
CA SER A 121 -7.23 16.75 12.95
C SER A 121 -8.00 16.92 11.65
N LYS A 122 -7.90 15.95 10.75
CA LYS A 122 -8.54 15.96 9.43
C LYS A 122 -9.72 15.02 9.41
N PHE A 123 -10.79 15.46 8.74
CA PHE A 123 -12.05 14.74 8.67
C PHE A 123 -12.62 14.79 7.27
N THR A 124 -13.45 13.80 6.95
CA THR A 124 -14.23 13.76 5.71
C THR A 124 -15.70 13.71 6.07
N LEU A 125 -16.50 14.59 5.43
CA LEU A 125 -17.94 14.60 5.56
C LEU A 125 -18.58 14.36 4.20
N LYS A 126 -19.54 13.42 4.15
CA LYS A 126 -20.35 13.12 2.99
C LYS A 126 -21.72 13.78 3.15
N ILE A 127 -22.12 14.60 2.19
CA ILE A 127 -23.40 15.31 2.16
C ILE A 127 -24.21 14.76 0.99
N ALA A 128 -25.31 14.08 1.27
CA ALA A 128 -26.20 13.53 0.24
C ALA A 128 -27.05 14.62 -0.39
N ILE A 129 -27.21 14.59 -1.72
CA ILE A 129 -28.08 15.46 -2.48
C ILE A 129 -29.09 14.59 -3.26
N PRO A 130 -30.40 14.75 -3.06
CA PRO A 130 -31.08 15.70 -2.17
C PRO A 130 -30.77 15.47 -0.69
N LEU A 131 -30.83 16.53 0.12
CA LEU A 131 -30.52 16.46 1.53
C LEU A 131 -31.44 15.46 2.23
N GLU A 132 -30.84 14.46 2.84
CA GLU A 132 -31.51 13.47 3.65
C GLU A 132 -31.21 13.74 5.13
N LYS A 133 -32.19 13.45 5.99
CA LYS A 133 -31.97 13.60 7.43
C LYS A 133 -30.82 12.68 7.85
N PRO A 134 -29.78 13.18 8.54
CA PRO A 134 -28.64 12.37 8.89
C PRO A 134 -29.04 11.20 9.80
N ASN A 135 -28.48 10.04 9.50
CA ASN A 135 -28.58 8.89 10.40
C ASN A 135 -27.68 9.13 11.61
N VAL A 136 -28.14 8.71 12.79
CA VAL A 136 -27.37 8.87 14.01
C VAL A 136 -26.12 7.99 13.93
N PHE A 137 -24.95 8.60 13.94
CA PHE A 137 -23.69 7.91 14.02
C PHE A 137 -23.55 7.32 15.44
N SER A 138 -23.35 6.01 15.57
CA SER A 138 -23.16 5.33 16.86
C SER A 138 -21.75 4.72 16.88
N SER A 139 -20.96 5.05 17.87
CA SER A 139 -19.69 4.35 18.12
C SER A 139 -19.98 2.92 18.54
N LYS A 140 -19.18 1.98 18.07
CA LYS A 140 -19.32 0.55 18.32
C LYS A 140 -19.43 0.26 19.81
N THR A 141 -20.64 -0.13 20.27
CA THR A 141 -20.85 -0.77 21.56
C THR A 141 -21.18 -2.24 21.32
N GLU A 142 -20.63 -3.09 22.14
CA GLU A 142 -20.81 -4.56 22.12
C GLU A 142 -22.28 -4.97 22.05
N VAL A 143 -22.53 -6.02 21.27
CA VAL A 143 -23.84 -6.60 21.05
C VAL A 143 -24.30 -7.32 22.33
N VAL A 144 -25.24 -6.72 23.06
CA VAL A 144 -26.14 -7.44 23.95
C VAL A 144 -27.35 -7.85 23.12
N GLN A 145 -27.52 -9.16 22.96
CA GLN A 145 -28.73 -9.71 22.33
C GLN A 145 -29.96 -9.40 23.15
N ASP A 146 -30.85 -8.58 22.63
CA ASP A 146 -32.24 -8.56 23.09
C ASP A 146 -33.16 -8.69 21.87
N LYS A 147 -34.04 -9.69 21.96
CA LYS A 147 -34.98 -10.05 20.91
C LYS A 147 -36.17 -9.11 20.98
N THR A 148 -36.24 -8.11 20.10
CA THR A 148 -37.49 -7.47 19.73
C THR A 148 -37.49 -7.09 18.29
N ASN A 149 -38.44 -7.59 17.52
CA ASN A 149 -38.66 -7.33 16.12
C ASN A 149 -38.85 -5.84 15.85
N THR A 150 -37.83 -5.20 15.31
CA THR A 150 -37.96 -3.94 14.57
C THR A 150 -37.12 -4.14 13.33
N THR A 151 -37.69 -3.92 12.16
CA THR A 151 -37.00 -3.95 10.88
C THR A 151 -35.83 -2.91 10.89
N LEU A 152 -34.71 -3.35 11.38
CA LEU A 152 -33.44 -2.65 11.26
C LEU A 152 -33.07 -2.74 9.79
N ILE A 153 -33.00 -1.61 9.13
CA ILE A 153 -32.26 -1.47 7.88
C ILE A 153 -30.83 -1.91 8.22
N ASP A 154 -30.46 -3.04 7.66
CA ASP A 154 -29.29 -3.80 8.06
C ASP A 154 -28.04 -3.08 7.52
N ASN A 155 -27.46 -2.19 8.33
CA ASN A 155 -26.17 -1.56 8.02
C ASN A 155 -25.04 -2.58 7.85
N THR A 156 -25.23 -3.81 8.35
CA THR A 156 -24.32 -4.92 8.08
C THR A 156 -24.39 -5.34 6.61
N LYS A 157 -25.51 -5.14 5.94
CA LYS A 157 -25.68 -5.46 4.53
C LYS A 157 -24.99 -4.44 3.62
N GLU A 158 -25.04 -3.14 3.96
CA GLU A 158 -24.28 -2.10 3.24
C GLU A 158 -22.77 -2.25 3.46
N LEU A 159 -22.33 -2.59 4.67
CA LEU A 159 -20.93 -2.90 4.96
C LEU A 159 -20.49 -4.19 4.27
N SER A 160 -21.34 -5.23 4.20
CA SER A 160 -21.03 -6.45 3.48
C SER A 160 -21.04 -6.24 1.95
N GLU A 161 -21.94 -5.42 1.42
CA GLU A 161 -21.94 -5.03 0.00
C GLU A 161 -20.71 -4.17 -0.34
N TYR A 162 -20.26 -3.29 0.55
CA TYR A 162 -19.04 -2.53 0.39
C TYR A 162 -17.81 -3.45 0.50
N ASP A 163 -17.80 -4.34 1.46
CA ASP A 163 -16.78 -5.37 1.62
C ASP A 163 -16.76 -6.30 0.39
N ASP A 164 -17.90 -6.71 -0.14
CA ASP A 164 -18.00 -7.50 -1.37
C ASP A 164 -17.49 -6.76 -2.60
N ILE A 165 -17.64 -5.43 -2.68
CA ILE A 165 -17.12 -4.62 -3.78
C ILE A 165 -15.62 -4.38 -3.62
N VAL A 166 -15.15 -4.07 -2.41
CA VAL A 166 -13.75 -3.70 -2.14
C VAL A 166 -12.87 -4.94 -1.94
N TYR A 167 -13.43 -6.02 -1.38
CA TYR A 167 -12.68 -7.23 -1.02
C TYR A 167 -12.96 -8.42 -1.93
N LYS A 168 -13.75 -8.25 -2.98
CA LYS A 168 -14.00 -9.34 -3.94
C LYS A 168 -12.69 -9.76 -4.59
N PRO A 169 -12.26 -11.00 -4.42
CA PRO A 169 -11.06 -11.48 -5.09
C PRO A 169 -11.33 -11.59 -6.59
N PHE A 170 -10.44 -11.03 -7.41
CA PHE A 170 -10.48 -11.21 -8.86
C PHE A 170 -9.76 -12.51 -9.21
N GLU A 171 -10.44 -13.38 -9.94
CA GLU A 171 -9.87 -14.62 -10.40
C GLU A 171 -9.23 -14.45 -11.77
N ASN A 172 -7.99 -14.88 -11.91
CA ASN A 172 -7.38 -15.05 -13.23
C ASN A 172 -7.83 -16.41 -13.78
N PRO A 173 -8.63 -16.46 -14.85
CA PRO A 173 -9.16 -17.73 -15.37
C PRO A 173 -8.09 -18.65 -15.95
N GLN A 174 -6.93 -18.12 -16.36
CA GLN A 174 -5.87 -18.92 -16.95
C GLN A 174 -4.86 -19.42 -15.92
N PHE A 175 -4.45 -18.57 -14.97
CA PHE A 175 -3.37 -18.89 -14.03
C PHE A 175 -3.68 -18.33 -12.63
N LYS A 176 -3.98 -19.19 -11.69
CA LYS A 176 -4.11 -18.82 -10.28
C LYS A 176 -2.72 -18.67 -9.68
N SER A 177 -2.12 -17.50 -9.83
CA SER A 177 -0.79 -17.24 -9.28
C SER A 177 -0.88 -16.74 -7.84
N LYS A 178 -0.12 -17.38 -6.96
CA LYS A 178 0.17 -16.88 -5.62
C LYS A 178 1.62 -16.35 -5.53
N GLY A 179 2.29 -16.21 -6.65
CA GLY A 179 3.66 -15.72 -6.74
C GLY A 179 3.82 -14.26 -6.34
N ASN A 180 5.04 -13.82 -6.24
CA ASN A 180 5.35 -12.43 -5.96
C ASN A 180 5.23 -11.59 -7.24
N ILE A 181 4.66 -10.39 -7.10
CA ILE A 181 4.70 -9.37 -8.16
C ILE A 181 6.10 -8.75 -8.13
N MET A 182 6.77 -8.65 -9.28
CA MET A 182 8.08 -8.02 -9.39
C MET A 182 8.04 -6.60 -8.81
N PHE A 183 8.99 -6.28 -7.94
CA PHE A 183 9.04 -4.98 -7.29
C PHE A 183 9.40 -3.86 -8.28
N SER A 184 8.54 -2.85 -8.32
CA SER A 184 8.72 -1.63 -9.10
C SER A 184 7.99 -0.50 -8.41
N HIS A 185 8.67 0.56 -8.04
CA HIS A 185 8.04 1.73 -7.40
C HIS A 185 6.90 2.32 -8.24
N GLN A 186 7.02 2.31 -9.55
CA GLN A 186 5.99 2.83 -10.45
C GLN A 186 4.69 2.02 -10.36
N ASN A 187 4.77 0.69 -10.43
CA ASN A 187 3.61 -0.19 -10.36
C ASN A 187 3.04 -0.26 -8.95
N TYR A 188 3.93 -0.30 -7.95
CA TYR A 188 3.52 -0.41 -6.55
C TYR A 188 2.82 0.83 -6.02
N GLY A 189 3.05 2.01 -6.59
CA GLY A 189 2.31 3.21 -6.23
C GLY A 189 0.80 3.07 -6.43
N VAL A 190 0.37 2.35 -7.48
CA VAL A 190 -1.05 2.04 -7.72
C VAL A 190 -1.56 1.03 -6.68
N PHE A 191 -0.80 -0.01 -6.40
CA PHE A 191 -1.18 -1.02 -5.41
C PHE A 191 -1.24 -0.44 -4.01
N ASP A 192 -0.23 0.33 -3.60
CA ASP A 192 -0.20 0.99 -2.29
C ASP A 192 -1.41 1.91 -2.08
N ALA A 193 -1.84 2.64 -3.11
CA ALA A 193 -3.02 3.49 -3.05
C ALA A 193 -4.31 2.71 -2.76
N LEU A 194 -4.42 1.49 -3.27
CA LEU A 194 -5.59 0.62 -3.06
C LEU A 194 -5.49 -0.19 -1.76
N LEU A 195 -4.29 -0.68 -1.44
CA LEU A 195 -4.06 -1.51 -0.26
C LEU A 195 -4.12 -0.71 1.06
N ASN A 196 -3.89 0.59 1.01
CA ASN A 196 -3.89 1.48 2.17
C ASN A 196 -5.20 2.30 2.32
N GLN A 197 -6.28 1.93 1.63
CA GLN A 197 -7.58 2.55 1.82
C GLN A 197 -8.20 2.16 3.15
N VAL A 198 -9.02 3.06 3.70
CA VAL A 198 -9.80 2.76 4.91
C VAL A 198 -10.72 1.58 4.64
N GLY A 199 -10.67 0.59 5.51
CA GLY A 199 -11.43 -0.65 5.36
C GLY A 199 -10.65 -1.78 4.68
N SER A 200 -9.53 -1.52 4.00
CA SER A 200 -8.68 -2.59 3.50
C SER A 200 -8.05 -3.37 4.66
N ASN A 201 -7.93 -4.68 4.50
CA ASN A 201 -7.35 -5.56 5.51
C ASN A 201 -5.94 -6.05 5.13
N ASN A 202 -5.23 -5.28 4.32
CA ASN A 202 -3.87 -5.60 3.92
C ASN A 202 -2.90 -4.55 4.46
N HIS A 203 -2.54 -4.69 5.72
CA HIS A 203 -1.63 -3.77 6.42
C HIS A 203 -0.19 -4.27 6.34
N THR A 204 0.33 -4.48 5.13
CA THR A 204 1.72 -4.90 5.01
C THR A 204 2.56 -3.84 4.30
N ALA A 205 3.59 -3.36 4.97
CA ALA A 205 4.64 -2.56 4.37
C ALA A 205 5.74 -3.43 3.72
N SER A 206 5.65 -4.77 3.84
CA SER A 206 6.66 -5.69 3.32
C SER A 206 6.43 -6.02 1.85
N LYS A 207 7.39 -5.66 1.01
CA LYS A 207 7.39 -5.90 -0.43
C LYS A 207 8.50 -6.90 -0.80
N PRO A 208 8.40 -7.62 -1.89
CA PRO A 208 7.33 -7.61 -2.90
C PRO A 208 6.01 -8.20 -2.39
N TYR A 209 4.90 -7.66 -2.89
CA TYR A 209 3.57 -8.18 -2.64
C TYR A 209 3.34 -9.48 -3.41
N SER A 210 2.49 -10.33 -2.89
CA SER A 210 2.00 -11.47 -3.64
C SER A 210 0.78 -11.09 -4.49
N TYR A 211 0.63 -11.78 -5.61
CA TYR A 211 -0.46 -11.55 -6.54
C TYR A 211 -1.83 -11.72 -5.86
N ASP A 212 -2.00 -12.75 -5.06
CA ASP A 212 -3.23 -13.05 -4.34
C ASP A 212 -3.59 -12.00 -3.25
N GLU A 213 -2.60 -11.30 -2.71
CA GLU A 213 -2.84 -10.18 -1.79
C GLU A 213 -3.37 -8.95 -2.53
N VAL A 214 -2.76 -8.61 -3.65
CA VAL A 214 -3.15 -7.43 -4.44
C VAL A 214 -4.45 -7.67 -5.20
N ALA A 215 -4.68 -8.88 -5.71
CA ALA A 215 -5.87 -9.24 -6.48
C ALA A 215 -7.19 -9.09 -5.70
N LYS A 216 -7.12 -8.99 -4.38
CA LYS A 216 -8.30 -8.68 -3.55
C LYS A 216 -8.82 -7.26 -3.76
N TYR A 217 -7.96 -6.35 -4.22
CA TYR A 217 -8.24 -4.91 -4.30
C TYR A 217 -8.00 -4.33 -5.70
N TYR A 218 -7.29 -5.05 -6.57
CA TYR A 218 -6.93 -4.61 -7.89
C TYR A 218 -7.36 -5.64 -8.94
N ASP A 219 -8.19 -5.21 -9.87
CA ASP A 219 -8.67 -6.04 -10.97
C ASP A 219 -7.64 -6.14 -12.09
N PHE A 220 -6.72 -7.11 -11.93
CA PHE A 220 -5.71 -7.39 -12.95
C PHE A 220 -6.34 -7.79 -14.29
N GLU A 221 -7.47 -8.48 -14.27
CA GLU A 221 -8.10 -8.99 -15.49
C GLU A 221 -8.67 -7.86 -16.34
N THR A 222 -9.49 -7.00 -15.74
CA THR A 222 -10.05 -5.83 -16.45
C THR A 222 -8.94 -4.92 -16.98
N VAL A 223 -7.89 -4.67 -16.19
CA VAL A 223 -6.76 -3.85 -16.62
C VAL A 223 -6.01 -4.53 -17.77
N ASN A 224 -5.73 -5.81 -17.68
CA ASN A 224 -5.07 -6.56 -18.74
C ASN A 224 -5.92 -6.58 -20.03
N GLN A 225 -7.22 -6.83 -19.92
CA GLN A 225 -8.13 -6.81 -21.06
C GLN A 225 -8.18 -5.44 -21.73
N SER A 226 -8.19 -4.36 -20.96
CA SER A 226 -8.17 -2.99 -21.50
C SER A 226 -6.88 -2.66 -22.25
N ALA A 227 -5.79 -3.32 -21.89
CA ALA A 227 -4.47 -3.16 -22.51
C ALA A 227 -4.29 -3.99 -23.79
N LEU A 228 -5.17 -4.97 -24.06
CA LEU A 228 -5.08 -5.81 -25.25
C LEU A 228 -5.13 -4.99 -26.53
N LYS A 229 -4.36 -5.38 -27.52
CA LYS A 229 -4.34 -4.77 -28.84
C LYS A 229 -5.13 -5.64 -29.81
N GLN A 230 -5.86 -5.00 -30.71
CA GLN A 230 -6.55 -5.69 -31.80
C GLN A 230 -5.52 -6.23 -32.81
N LYS A 231 -4.94 -7.37 -32.54
CA LYS A 231 -3.93 -8.05 -33.38
C LYS A 231 -4.30 -9.51 -33.57
N GLU A 232 -4.56 -9.89 -34.82
CA GLU A 232 -4.99 -11.23 -35.19
C GLU A 232 -3.81 -12.14 -35.57
N SER A 233 -2.71 -11.57 -36.09
CA SER A 233 -1.54 -12.34 -36.47
C SER A 233 -0.90 -13.02 -35.25
N TRP A 234 -0.30 -14.20 -35.46
CA TRP A 234 0.37 -14.95 -34.40
C TRP A 234 1.42 -14.09 -33.64
N TRP A 235 2.29 -13.41 -34.41
CA TRP A 235 3.28 -12.51 -33.84
C TRP A 235 2.65 -11.35 -33.07
N GLY A 236 1.59 -10.74 -33.63
CA GLY A 236 0.91 -9.65 -32.97
C GLY A 236 0.26 -10.06 -31.65
N ARG A 237 -0.38 -11.23 -31.61
CA ARG A 237 -0.95 -11.76 -30.36
C ARG A 237 0.14 -12.05 -29.33
N LYS A 238 1.21 -12.79 -29.73
CA LYS A 238 2.30 -13.16 -28.81
C LYS A 238 3.08 -11.96 -28.30
N PHE A 239 3.21 -10.92 -29.09
CA PHE A 239 3.94 -9.73 -28.70
C PHE A 239 3.14 -8.78 -27.78
N TRP A 240 1.80 -8.72 -27.97
CA TRP A 240 0.97 -7.72 -27.30
C TRP A 240 -0.04 -8.30 -26.31
N ASN A 241 -0.54 -9.51 -26.53
CA ASN A 241 -1.74 -9.98 -25.86
C ASN A 241 -1.57 -11.27 -25.07
N GLU A 242 -0.61 -12.11 -25.43
CA GLU A 242 -0.47 -13.45 -24.87
C GLU A 242 0.92 -13.68 -24.31
N ASN A 243 1.05 -14.60 -23.36
CA ASN A 243 2.36 -15.11 -23.00
C ASN A 243 3.07 -15.71 -24.22
N LEU A 244 4.37 -15.50 -24.33
CA LEU A 244 5.16 -16.08 -25.41
C LEU A 244 5.04 -17.61 -25.39
N VAL A 245 5.26 -18.19 -24.21
CA VAL A 245 4.98 -19.61 -23.95
C VAL A 245 4.05 -19.67 -22.74
N ALA A 246 2.96 -20.41 -22.88
CA ALA A 246 2.06 -20.75 -21.79
C ALA A 246 1.72 -22.22 -21.87
N ILE A 247 1.97 -22.95 -20.81
CA ILE A 247 1.67 -24.38 -20.68
C ILE A 247 0.86 -24.55 -19.41
N GLN A 248 -0.27 -25.22 -19.51
CA GLN A 248 -1.11 -25.56 -18.37
C GLN A 248 -1.56 -27.00 -18.49
N GLY A 249 -1.47 -27.74 -17.39
CA GLY A 249 -1.99 -29.11 -17.28
C GLY A 249 -2.68 -29.27 -15.93
N GLU A 250 -3.07 -30.51 -15.64
CA GLU A 250 -3.68 -30.83 -14.36
C GLU A 250 -2.63 -30.66 -13.23
N GLY A 251 -2.88 -29.71 -12.35
CA GLY A 251 -2.03 -29.42 -11.19
C GLY A 251 -0.74 -28.65 -11.49
N TYR A 252 -0.52 -28.12 -12.71
CA TYR A 252 0.63 -27.27 -12.99
C TYR A 252 0.34 -26.23 -14.06
N TRP A 253 1.07 -25.15 -14.01
CA TRP A 253 1.09 -24.13 -15.06
C TRP A 253 2.47 -23.48 -15.13
N PHE A 254 2.80 -22.98 -16.31
CA PHE A 254 4.07 -22.36 -16.61
C PHE A 254 3.89 -21.28 -17.67
N ALA A 255 4.46 -20.11 -17.45
CA ALA A 255 4.47 -19.00 -18.41
C ALA A 255 5.88 -18.45 -18.56
N LEU A 256 6.29 -18.20 -19.80
CA LEU A 256 7.57 -17.59 -20.14
C LEU A 256 7.32 -16.37 -21.02
N ASN A 257 7.91 -15.25 -20.63
CA ASN A 257 7.82 -13.98 -21.34
C ASN A 257 9.20 -13.33 -21.51
N PRO A 258 9.49 -12.73 -22.67
CA PRO A 258 10.64 -11.87 -22.82
C PRO A 258 10.40 -10.54 -22.05
N ILE A 259 11.49 -9.95 -21.60
CA ILE A 259 11.49 -8.61 -21.01
C ILE A 259 12.36 -7.70 -21.87
N LEU A 260 11.82 -6.54 -22.18
CA LEU A 260 12.51 -5.50 -22.90
C LEU A 260 12.20 -4.15 -22.25
N ASP A 261 13.24 -3.45 -21.81
CA ASP A 261 13.13 -2.08 -21.31
C ASP A 261 14.21 -1.23 -21.99
N LEU A 262 13.75 -0.35 -22.87
CA LEU A 262 14.61 0.56 -23.62
C LEU A 262 14.32 1.98 -23.14
N ARG A 263 15.35 2.64 -22.64
CA ARG A 263 15.28 4.02 -22.18
C ARG A 263 16.31 4.85 -22.91
N ILE A 264 15.91 6.04 -23.33
CA ILE A 264 16.78 7.04 -23.95
C ILE A 264 16.57 8.34 -23.18
N GLY A 265 17.65 9.01 -22.84
CA GLY A 265 17.62 10.29 -22.15
C GLY A 265 18.71 11.21 -22.64
N LYS A 266 18.79 12.37 -22.03
CA LYS A 266 19.80 13.37 -22.30
C LYS A 266 20.33 13.94 -21.00
N ASP A 267 21.65 14.06 -20.92
CA ASP A 267 22.35 14.83 -19.89
C ASP A 267 22.98 16.01 -20.56
N THR A 268 22.54 17.22 -20.24
CA THR A 268 23.03 18.48 -20.87
C THR A 268 24.34 18.98 -20.28
N GLU A 269 24.70 18.45 -19.11
CA GLU A 269 25.90 18.83 -18.37
C GLU A 269 27.07 17.88 -18.66
N SER A 270 26.81 16.79 -19.37
CA SER A 270 27.81 15.78 -19.71
C SER A 270 28.37 15.97 -21.12
N GLU A 271 29.65 15.65 -21.31
CA GLU A 271 30.27 15.57 -22.64
C GLU A 271 29.57 14.52 -23.53
N ALA A 272 29.16 13.41 -22.92
CA ALA A 272 28.35 12.39 -23.56
C ALA A 272 26.85 12.72 -23.41
N SER A 273 26.31 13.61 -24.22
CA SER A 273 24.99 14.19 -24.08
C SER A 273 23.82 13.19 -24.02
N ASN A 274 24.00 11.94 -24.46
CA ASN A 274 22.95 10.94 -24.52
C ASN A 274 23.13 9.90 -23.43
N THR A 275 22.08 9.69 -22.64
CA THR A 275 21.97 8.56 -21.73
C THR A 275 21.08 7.46 -22.34
N PHE A 276 21.33 6.22 -21.98
CA PHE A 276 20.49 5.11 -22.42
C PHE A 276 20.53 3.96 -21.42
N VAL A 277 19.48 3.17 -21.39
CA VAL A 277 19.45 1.84 -20.77
C VAL A 277 18.79 0.88 -21.74
N ASN A 278 19.46 -0.22 -22.02
CA ASN A 278 18.98 -1.30 -22.86
C ASN A 278 18.97 -2.58 -22.01
N THR A 279 17.80 -2.92 -21.48
CA THR A 279 17.59 -4.12 -20.69
C THR A 279 16.84 -5.16 -21.50
N ARG A 280 17.35 -6.38 -21.53
CA ARG A 280 16.74 -7.53 -22.16
C ARG A 280 16.84 -8.72 -21.21
N GLY A 281 15.81 -9.51 -21.20
CA GLY A 281 15.75 -10.63 -20.29
C GLY A 281 14.57 -11.53 -20.53
N VAL A 282 14.40 -12.44 -19.61
CA VAL A 282 13.30 -13.40 -19.62
C VAL A 282 12.70 -13.47 -18.22
N LYS A 283 11.39 -13.56 -18.17
CA LYS A 283 10.63 -13.84 -16.96
C LYS A 283 9.91 -15.16 -17.10
N ILE A 284 9.99 -15.97 -16.06
CA ILE A 284 9.33 -17.26 -15.96
C ILE A 284 8.49 -17.24 -14.68
N ASP A 285 7.23 -17.58 -14.81
CA ASP A 285 6.32 -17.79 -13.69
C ASP A 285 5.71 -19.16 -13.79
N GLY A 286 5.45 -19.80 -12.65
CA GLY A 286 4.83 -21.11 -12.65
C GLY A 286 4.23 -21.49 -11.30
N GLY A 287 3.41 -22.56 -11.32
CA GLY A 287 2.82 -23.13 -10.12
C GLY A 287 2.69 -24.64 -10.23
N LEU A 288 2.80 -25.30 -9.09
CA LEU A 288 2.60 -26.73 -8.91
C LEU A 288 1.54 -26.93 -7.83
N GLY A 289 0.40 -27.50 -8.20
CA GLY A 289 -0.77 -27.54 -7.34
C GLY A 289 -1.24 -26.14 -6.96
N GLU A 290 -1.94 -26.03 -5.86
CA GLU A 290 -2.45 -24.77 -5.31
C GLU A 290 -1.48 -24.10 -4.32
N GLN A 291 -0.46 -24.81 -3.89
CA GLN A 291 0.36 -24.42 -2.75
C GLN A 291 1.74 -23.89 -3.14
N LEU A 292 2.30 -24.33 -4.25
CA LEU A 292 3.66 -23.98 -4.65
C LEU A 292 3.65 -23.11 -5.91
N THR A 293 4.27 -21.95 -5.81
CA THR A 293 4.49 -21.06 -6.95
C THR A 293 5.95 -20.64 -7.00
N PHE A 294 6.44 -20.38 -8.20
CA PHE A 294 7.78 -19.85 -8.40
C PHE A 294 7.77 -18.76 -9.46
N SER A 295 8.70 -17.84 -9.32
CA SER A 295 8.98 -16.84 -10.34
C SER A 295 10.49 -16.64 -10.43
N THR A 296 10.98 -16.42 -11.63
CA THR A 296 12.37 -16.04 -11.88
C THR A 296 12.44 -15.05 -13.02
N SER A 297 13.37 -14.12 -12.91
CA SER A 297 13.70 -13.18 -13.97
C SER A 297 15.20 -13.02 -14.07
N ILE A 298 15.70 -13.02 -15.29
CA ILE A 298 17.11 -12.81 -15.59
C ILE A 298 17.18 -11.70 -16.61
N PHE A 299 17.96 -10.66 -16.29
CA PHE A 299 18.15 -9.49 -17.13
C PHE A 299 19.62 -9.31 -17.43
N GLU A 300 19.89 -8.87 -18.64
CA GLU A 300 21.16 -8.28 -19.04
C GLU A 300 20.90 -6.84 -19.47
N SER A 301 21.63 -5.92 -18.89
CA SER A 301 21.42 -4.50 -19.12
C SER A 301 22.72 -3.82 -19.52
N GLN A 302 22.60 -2.95 -20.50
CA GLN A 302 23.69 -2.04 -20.90
C GLN A 302 23.18 -0.63 -20.74
N GLY A 303 23.95 0.23 -20.09
CA GLY A 303 23.50 1.60 -19.83
C GLY A 303 24.63 2.58 -19.64
N ARG A 304 24.33 3.81 -20.04
CA ARG A 304 25.04 5.03 -19.72
C ARG A 304 24.06 5.92 -18.98
N PHE A 305 24.41 6.27 -17.78
CA PHE A 305 23.59 7.13 -16.94
C PHE A 305 24.09 8.58 -16.98
N ALA A 306 23.40 9.47 -16.30
CA ALA A 306 23.87 10.83 -16.09
C ALA A 306 25.17 10.86 -15.27
N ASP A 307 26.03 11.87 -15.48
CA ASP A 307 27.38 11.94 -14.91
C ASP A 307 27.36 11.83 -13.38
N TYR A 308 26.44 12.49 -12.70
CA TYR A 308 26.32 12.40 -11.24
C TYR A 308 26.06 10.97 -10.76
N TYR A 309 25.28 10.19 -11.52
CA TYR A 309 24.98 8.82 -11.20
C TYR A 309 26.16 7.89 -11.47
N ASN A 310 26.83 8.09 -12.61
CA ASN A 310 28.05 7.37 -12.95
C ASN A 310 29.15 7.62 -11.89
N GLY A 311 29.35 8.87 -11.51
CA GLY A 311 30.31 9.25 -10.47
C GLY A 311 30.01 8.60 -9.12
N PHE A 312 28.73 8.55 -8.73
CA PHE A 312 28.34 7.83 -7.52
C PHE A 312 28.58 6.32 -7.63
N ALA A 313 28.17 5.69 -8.74
CA ALA A 313 28.36 4.26 -8.97
C ALA A 313 29.83 3.85 -8.94
N GLU A 314 30.74 4.70 -9.49
CA GLU A 314 32.20 4.51 -9.47
C GLU A 314 32.79 4.76 -8.08
N SER A 315 32.25 5.70 -7.30
CA SER A 315 32.73 5.99 -5.94
C SER A 315 32.55 4.83 -4.98
N ILE A 316 31.54 3.97 -5.23
CA ILE A 316 31.23 2.77 -4.43
C ILE A 316 31.69 1.47 -5.11
N ARG A 317 32.65 1.57 -6.04
CA ARG A 317 33.19 0.40 -6.77
C ARG A 317 33.67 -0.70 -5.83
N PRO A 318 33.53 -1.98 -6.25
CA PRO A 318 33.99 -3.10 -5.45
C PRO A 318 35.51 -3.25 -5.54
N SER A 319 36.08 -4.03 -4.63
CA SER A 319 37.43 -4.53 -4.80
C SER A 319 37.55 -5.43 -6.04
N GLY A 320 38.78 -5.58 -6.54
CA GLY A 320 39.08 -6.53 -7.60
C GLY A 320 38.88 -6.00 -9.03
N GLY A 321 38.86 -4.66 -9.24
CA GLY A 321 39.02 -4.05 -10.55
C GLY A 321 37.76 -3.83 -11.37
N ASN A 322 36.57 -4.13 -10.85
CA ASN A 322 35.34 -3.73 -11.50
C ASN A 322 35.10 -2.23 -11.34
N PRO A 323 34.62 -1.53 -12.38
CA PRO A 323 34.59 -0.07 -12.42
C PRO A 323 33.53 0.56 -11.50
N ALA A 324 32.40 -0.12 -11.26
CA ALA A 324 31.27 0.48 -10.59
C ALA A 324 30.35 -0.54 -9.91
N ILE A 325 29.53 -0.05 -8.98
CA ILE A 325 28.36 -0.75 -8.46
C ILE A 325 27.13 0.08 -8.85
N ILE A 326 26.22 -0.49 -9.63
CA ILE A 326 24.96 0.15 -9.97
C ILE A 326 23.99 -0.03 -8.80
N PRO A 327 23.52 1.07 -8.16
CA PRO A 327 22.62 1.01 -7.02
C PRO A 327 21.37 0.18 -7.31
N GLY A 328 21.02 -0.72 -6.40
CA GLY A 328 19.85 -1.60 -6.52
C GLY A 328 20.04 -2.78 -7.48
N ILE A 329 21.19 -2.89 -8.16
CA ILE A 329 21.46 -3.94 -9.15
C ILE A 329 22.72 -4.72 -8.75
N GLY A 330 23.89 -4.08 -8.70
CA GLY A 330 25.11 -4.75 -8.29
C GLY A 330 26.33 -4.34 -9.10
N ILE A 331 27.29 -5.25 -9.11
CA ILE A 331 28.59 -5.04 -9.76
C ILE A 331 28.40 -4.94 -11.28
N ALA A 332 28.95 -3.89 -11.86
CA ALA A 332 28.96 -3.64 -13.29
C ALA A 332 30.35 -3.81 -13.90
N LYS A 333 30.37 -4.20 -15.16
CA LYS A 333 31.56 -4.21 -16.02
C LYS A 333 31.55 -3.00 -16.93
N ARG A 334 32.73 -2.61 -17.45
CA ARG A 334 32.81 -1.55 -18.45
C ARG A 334 32.22 -2.06 -19.77
N PHE A 335 31.40 -1.24 -20.40
CA PHE A 335 30.86 -1.44 -21.72
C PHE A 335 31.20 -0.24 -22.58
N LYS A 336 32.00 -0.44 -23.64
CA LYS A 336 32.60 0.64 -24.41
C LYS A 336 33.44 1.57 -23.49
N GLU A 337 33.51 2.87 -23.80
CA GLU A 337 34.32 3.82 -23.05
C GLU A 337 33.62 4.36 -21.81
N ASP A 338 32.31 4.61 -21.88
CA ASP A 338 31.55 5.42 -20.94
C ASP A 338 30.22 4.78 -20.49
N ALA A 339 30.04 3.50 -20.72
CA ALA A 339 28.83 2.76 -20.33
C ALA A 339 29.16 1.53 -19.48
N TYR A 340 28.13 0.94 -18.92
CA TYR A 340 28.22 -0.22 -18.04
C TYR A 340 27.38 -1.38 -18.58
N ASP A 341 27.86 -2.60 -18.33
CA ASP A 341 27.18 -3.85 -18.54
C ASP A 341 26.94 -4.51 -17.18
N PHE A 342 25.68 -4.77 -16.87
CA PHE A 342 25.28 -5.25 -15.55
C PHE A 342 24.14 -6.27 -15.65
N PRO A 343 24.39 -7.52 -15.27
CA PRO A 343 23.37 -8.53 -15.18
C PRO A 343 22.60 -8.40 -13.86
N MET A 344 21.34 -8.80 -13.87
CA MET A 344 20.52 -8.95 -12.67
C MET A 344 19.69 -10.21 -12.77
N ALA A 345 19.62 -10.96 -11.69
CA ALA A 345 18.74 -12.11 -11.54
C ALA A 345 17.92 -11.99 -10.27
N GLU A 346 16.65 -12.33 -10.34
CA GLU A 346 15.78 -12.47 -9.18
C GLU A 346 15.02 -13.79 -9.32
N ALA A 347 14.85 -14.51 -8.22
CA ALA A 347 14.13 -15.77 -8.19
C ALA A 347 13.41 -15.91 -6.85
N ASN A 348 12.24 -16.53 -6.86
CA ASN A 348 11.46 -16.77 -5.67
C ASN A 348 10.67 -18.07 -5.81
N ILE A 349 10.72 -18.89 -4.78
CA ILE A 349 9.84 -20.05 -4.59
C ILE A 349 8.99 -19.77 -3.35
N LYS A 350 7.70 -19.90 -3.51
CA LYS A 350 6.71 -19.63 -2.48
C LYS A 350 5.87 -20.87 -2.23
N TYR A 351 5.82 -21.30 -0.98
CA TYR A 351 5.03 -22.44 -0.54
C TYR A 351 4.01 -22.00 0.50
N THR A 352 2.73 -22.22 0.21
CA THR A 352 1.59 -21.81 1.04
C THR A 352 0.81 -23.04 1.48
N PRO A 353 1.27 -23.76 2.52
CA PRO A 353 0.62 -25.01 2.97
C PRO A 353 -0.78 -24.77 3.56
N SER A 354 -1.06 -23.57 4.03
CA SER A 354 -2.36 -23.17 4.60
C SER A 354 -2.61 -21.68 4.41
N GLN A 355 -3.83 -21.24 4.66
CA GLN A 355 -4.17 -19.81 4.67
C GLN A 355 -3.42 -18.98 5.73
N PHE A 356 -2.80 -19.64 6.71
CA PHE A 356 -2.11 -18.97 7.83
C PHE A 356 -0.61 -18.83 7.61
N ILE A 357 -0.01 -19.69 6.80
CA ILE A 357 1.45 -19.79 6.68
C ILE A 357 1.86 -19.67 5.21
N ASN A 358 2.81 -18.80 4.96
CA ASN A 358 3.47 -18.66 3.69
C ASN A 358 4.98 -18.65 3.89
N LEU A 359 5.67 -19.54 3.22
CA LEU A 359 7.12 -19.68 3.23
C LEU A 359 7.67 -19.24 1.88
N GLN A 360 8.71 -18.44 1.89
CA GLN A 360 9.37 -17.97 0.67
C GLN A 360 10.87 -18.17 0.80
N LEU A 361 11.46 -18.78 -0.21
CA LEU A 361 12.91 -18.86 -0.41
C LEU A 361 13.21 -18.13 -1.71
N GLY A 362 14.14 -17.18 -1.68
CA GLY A 362 14.40 -16.39 -2.86
C GLY A 362 15.79 -15.79 -2.91
N TYR A 363 16.11 -15.28 -4.09
CA TYR A 363 17.21 -14.38 -4.39
C TYR A 363 16.60 -13.13 -5.01
N GLY A 364 16.72 -11.98 -4.34
CA GLY A 364 16.06 -10.76 -4.76
C GLY A 364 16.18 -9.68 -3.70
N ARG A 365 15.36 -8.64 -3.84
CA ARG A 365 15.35 -7.51 -2.91
C ARG A 365 14.04 -7.49 -2.13
N ASN A 366 14.12 -7.10 -0.87
CA ASN A 366 12.97 -6.82 -0.05
C ASN A 366 12.95 -5.35 0.31
N PHE A 367 11.76 -4.79 0.45
CA PHE A 367 11.56 -3.40 0.82
C PHE A 367 10.53 -3.34 1.95
N LEU A 368 10.78 -2.51 2.96
CA LEU A 368 9.86 -2.30 4.08
C LEU A 368 9.46 -0.83 4.12
N GLY A 369 8.23 -0.54 3.79
CA GLY A 369 7.66 0.81 3.82
C GLY A 369 6.69 1.07 2.67
N ASP A 370 5.99 2.20 2.77
CA ASP A 370 5.01 2.65 1.77
C ASP A 370 5.50 3.88 0.98
N GLY A 371 6.68 4.38 1.30
CA GLY A 371 7.30 5.49 0.60
C GLY A 371 8.24 5.05 -0.52
N TYR A 372 8.74 6.01 -1.27
CA TYR A 372 9.77 5.82 -2.31
C TYR A 372 11.11 5.33 -1.72
N ARG A 373 11.42 5.69 -0.47
CA ARG A 373 12.59 5.23 0.28
C ARG A 373 12.14 4.67 1.62
N SER A 374 12.95 3.79 2.18
CA SER A 374 12.71 3.21 3.48
C SER A 374 13.88 3.47 4.42
N LEU A 375 13.56 3.82 5.66
CA LEU A 375 14.54 3.90 6.77
C LEU A 375 14.84 2.51 7.36
N LEU A 376 13.95 1.52 7.14
CA LEU A 376 14.09 0.18 7.69
C LEU A 376 14.85 -0.73 6.72
N GLN A 377 14.39 -0.80 5.47
CA GLN A 377 15.02 -1.59 4.42
C GLN A 377 14.62 -1.05 3.05
N GLY A 378 15.57 -0.48 2.33
CA GLY A 378 15.43 0.01 0.98
C GLY A 378 15.87 -1.02 -0.07
N ASP A 379 15.67 -0.67 -1.32
CA ASP A 379 16.00 -1.45 -2.52
C ASP A 379 17.30 -1.02 -3.20
N GLY A 380 18.11 -0.19 -2.54
CA GLY A 380 19.40 0.27 -3.04
C GLY A 380 20.51 -0.79 -3.02
N THR A 381 20.27 -1.94 -2.38
CA THR A 381 21.21 -3.07 -2.36
C THR A 381 21.08 -3.92 -3.61
N SER A 382 22.14 -4.68 -3.94
CA SER A 382 22.05 -5.78 -4.89
C SER A 382 21.10 -6.85 -4.39
N PRO A 383 20.52 -7.69 -5.29
CA PRO A 383 19.79 -8.88 -4.88
C PRO A 383 20.61 -9.78 -3.97
N TYR A 384 19.97 -10.40 -3.00
CA TYR A 384 20.57 -11.27 -1.99
C TYR A 384 19.68 -12.49 -1.72
N PRO A 385 20.24 -13.62 -1.26
CA PRO A 385 19.45 -14.75 -0.79
C PRO A 385 18.65 -14.34 0.45
N PHE A 386 17.39 -14.79 0.50
CA PHE A 386 16.54 -14.58 1.66
C PHE A 386 15.60 -15.76 1.91
N PHE A 387 15.22 -15.92 3.16
CA PHE A 387 14.13 -16.79 3.59
C PHE A 387 13.12 -15.96 4.36
N LYS A 388 11.84 -15.98 3.94
CA LYS A 388 10.77 -15.22 4.55
C LYS A 388 9.65 -16.14 5.01
N ILE A 389 9.19 -15.93 6.23
CA ILE A 389 8.05 -16.62 6.81
C ILE A 389 6.98 -15.57 7.10
N ASN A 390 5.82 -15.71 6.49
CA ASN A 390 4.65 -14.91 6.84
C ASN A 390 3.65 -15.81 7.55
N THR A 391 3.26 -15.41 8.75
CA THR A 391 2.19 -16.05 9.52
C THR A 391 1.07 -15.05 9.68
N THR A 392 -0.14 -15.41 9.22
CA THR A 392 -1.30 -14.55 9.31
C THR A 392 -2.35 -15.25 10.18
N PHE A 393 -2.75 -14.58 11.24
CA PHE A 393 -3.80 -15.06 12.12
C PHE A 393 -4.71 -13.90 12.50
N TRP A 394 -6.00 -14.03 12.21
CA TRP A 394 -6.99 -12.99 12.42
C TRP A 394 -6.58 -11.66 11.75
N LYS A 395 -6.34 -10.60 12.50
CA LYS A 395 -5.88 -9.28 12.01
C LYS A 395 -4.36 -9.07 12.14
N ILE A 396 -3.61 -10.10 12.55
CA ILE A 396 -2.16 -10.01 12.78
C ILE A 396 -1.45 -10.74 11.66
N LYS A 397 -0.53 -10.04 10.99
CA LYS A 397 0.44 -10.63 10.07
C LYS A 397 1.83 -10.48 10.68
N TYR A 398 2.48 -11.60 10.93
CA TYR A 398 3.84 -11.66 11.48
C TYR A 398 4.79 -12.10 10.38
N THR A 399 5.78 -11.28 10.08
CA THR A 399 6.76 -11.53 9.02
C THR A 399 8.15 -11.66 9.62
N ASN A 400 8.81 -12.80 9.40
CA ASN A 400 10.22 -13.00 9.63
C ASN A 400 10.95 -13.02 8.29
N THR A 401 12.02 -12.25 8.18
CA THR A 401 12.89 -12.27 7.00
C THR A 401 14.31 -12.48 7.43
N TYR A 402 14.90 -13.58 6.96
CA TYR A 402 16.31 -13.89 7.11
C TYR A 402 17.00 -13.54 5.80
N MET A 403 18.05 -12.74 5.87
CA MET A 403 18.77 -12.22 4.72
C MET A 403 20.25 -12.49 4.83
N TRP A 404 20.87 -12.96 3.75
CA TRP A 404 22.30 -13.16 3.66
C TRP A 404 22.90 -12.03 2.83
N LEU A 405 23.35 -10.99 3.53
CA LEU A 405 23.92 -9.80 2.92
C LEU A 405 25.44 -9.94 2.83
N LYS A 406 26.02 -9.45 1.75
CA LYS A 406 27.47 -9.36 1.55
C LYS A 406 27.83 -7.96 1.09
N ASP A 407 28.67 -7.28 1.86
CA ASP A 407 29.31 -6.07 1.37
C ASP A 407 30.45 -6.44 0.40
N VAL A 408 30.48 -5.81 -0.73
CA VAL A 408 31.46 -6.06 -1.79
C VAL A 408 32.54 -4.97 -1.88
N ARG A 409 32.47 -3.96 -1.00
CA ARG A 409 33.45 -2.85 -0.91
C ARG A 409 34.61 -3.22 0.01
N ASP A 410 35.82 -2.82 -0.38
CA ASP A 410 37.01 -3.11 0.41
C ASP A 410 37.08 -2.44 1.79
N LEU A 411 36.38 -1.30 1.93
CA LEU A 411 36.50 -0.43 3.10
C LEU A 411 35.33 -0.58 4.10
N ALA A 412 34.49 -1.59 3.94
CA ALA A 412 33.32 -1.75 4.78
C ALA A 412 33.60 -2.21 6.20
N THR A 413 34.76 -2.85 6.42
CA THR A 413 35.20 -3.28 7.76
C THR A 413 36.58 -2.71 8.04
N VAL A 414 36.67 -1.74 8.93
CA VAL A 414 37.91 -1.44 9.63
C VAL A 414 38.12 -2.58 10.61
N GLU A 415 39.27 -3.25 10.52
CA GLU A 415 39.62 -4.36 11.41
C GLU A 415 39.46 -3.92 12.89
N GLY A 416 38.53 -4.57 13.60
CA GLY A 416 38.22 -4.25 14.99
C GLY A 416 36.94 -3.46 15.28
N THR A 417 36.13 -3.12 14.27
CA THR A 417 34.79 -2.53 14.45
C THR A 417 33.72 -3.52 14.07
N TYR A 418 33.11 -4.17 15.06
CA TYR A 418 31.86 -4.90 14.99
C TYR A 418 30.80 -4.19 15.83
#